data_694737d6404c530e399d968d42d59f63
#
_entry.id   694737d6404c530e399d968d42d59f63
#
_cell.length_a   1.000
_cell.length_b   1.000
_cell.length_c   1.000
_cell.angle_alpha   90.00
_cell.angle_beta   90.00
_cell.angle_gamma   90.00
#
_symmetry.space_group_name_H-M   'P 1'
#
loop_
_entity.id
_entity.type
_entity.pdbx_description
1 polymer ?
#
loop_
_entity_poly.entity_id
_entity_poly.type
_entity_poly.pdbx_seq_one_letter_code
_entity_poly.pdbx_strand_id
1 'polypeptide(L)'
;MILNTETTAVPAYVPGHQLLEGRSVLITAAAGAGIGFAAARRCAEEGCRALMISDIHPKRLDEAVERLRAETGLQAIHGQLCDVSDEAQVRALVAAAEEALSGTDVLINNAGLGGSRRLVDMDDAEWSRVIDISLTGTFRMTRAMLPHMQARRRGAIVNNASVLGWRAQKEQSHYAAAKAGVMALTRCSAMEAAEFGVRINAVAPSIALHDFLKKSAPADLLRQLSEREAFGRAAEVWEVANVMVFLASDYASYMTGEVLPVSSQRA
;
A
#
# COMPACT_ATOMS: atom_id res chain seq x y z
N MET A 1 -24.18 -28.99 12.45
CA MET A 1 -23.77 -27.93 13.38
C MET A 1 -23.83 -26.63 12.58
N ILE A 2 -24.92 -25.86 12.72
CA ILE A 2 -25.13 -24.62 12.00
C ILE A 2 -24.22 -23.61 12.69
N LEU A 3 -23.11 -23.22 12.04
CA LEU A 3 -22.30 -22.09 12.49
C LEU A 3 -23.18 -20.85 12.38
N ASN A 4 -23.56 -20.30 13.51
CA ASN A 4 -24.24 -19.02 13.59
C ASN A 4 -23.22 -17.97 13.10
N THR A 5 -23.31 -17.57 11.83
CA THR A 5 -22.42 -16.57 11.23
C THR A 5 -22.92 -15.17 11.59
N GLU A 6 -22.90 -14.85 12.88
CA GLU A 6 -22.94 -13.44 13.26
C GLU A 6 -21.67 -12.77 12.75
N THR A 7 -21.82 -11.80 11.89
CA THR A 7 -20.71 -11.00 11.39
C THR A 7 -19.97 -10.36 12.56
N THR A 8 -18.69 -10.61 12.69
CA THR A 8 -17.89 -9.99 13.77
C THR A 8 -17.91 -8.48 13.62
N ALA A 9 -18.28 -7.77 14.68
CA ALA A 9 -18.31 -6.31 14.66
C ALA A 9 -16.94 -5.72 14.34
N VAL A 10 -16.93 -4.62 13.59
CA VAL A 10 -15.71 -3.82 13.37
C VAL A 10 -15.28 -3.24 14.72
N PRO A 11 -14.03 -3.46 15.16
CA PRO A 11 -13.56 -2.89 16.42
C PRO A 11 -13.47 -1.37 16.34
N ALA A 12 -13.39 -0.70 17.49
CA ALA A 12 -13.17 0.74 17.54
C ALA A 12 -11.81 1.09 16.90
N TYR A 13 -11.77 2.23 16.24
CA TYR A 13 -10.52 2.76 15.68
C TYR A 13 -9.50 3.02 16.80
N VAL A 14 -8.30 2.52 16.62
CA VAL A 14 -7.23 2.64 17.62
C VAL A 14 -6.55 4.00 17.48
N PRO A 15 -6.40 4.81 18.56
CA PRO A 15 -5.68 6.08 18.52
C PRO A 15 -4.20 5.88 18.18
N GLY A 16 -3.52 6.95 17.75
CA GLY A 16 -2.09 6.93 17.47
C GLY A 16 -1.23 6.73 18.73
N HIS A 17 -0.08 6.10 18.56
CA HIS A 17 0.88 5.78 19.62
C HIS A 17 2.30 6.29 19.31
N GLN A 18 2.42 7.24 18.38
CA GLN A 18 3.68 7.89 17.99
C GLN A 18 4.70 6.90 17.34
N LEU A 19 4.20 5.87 16.66
CA LEU A 19 5.03 4.85 16.01
C LEU A 19 5.96 5.43 14.93
N LEU A 20 5.61 6.58 14.35
CA LEU A 20 6.37 7.27 13.30
C LEU A 20 6.85 8.66 13.74
N GLU A 21 6.98 8.90 15.05
CA GLU A 21 7.41 10.18 15.57
C GLU A 21 8.71 10.67 14.90
N GLY A 22 8.66 11.88 14.36
CA GLY A 22 9.78 12.51 13.65
C GLY A 22 10.17 11.90 12.31
N ARG A 23 9.48 10.87 11.81
CA ARG A 23 9.71 10.26 10.49
C ARG A 23 9.04 11.06 9.38
N SER A 24 9.63 11.02 8.20
CA SER A 24 9.03 11.51 6.96
C SER A 24 8.54 10.36 6.10
N VAL A 25 7.40 10.53 5.42
CA VAL A 25 6.74 9.43 4.73
C VAL A 25 6.36 9.85 3.31
N LEU A 26 6.62 8.96 2.33
CA LEU A 26 6.11 9.05 0.96
C LEU A 26 5.16 7.89 0.69
N ILE A 27 3.97 8.17 0.14
CA ILE A 27 2.96 7.15 -0.18
C ILE A 27 2.45 7.33 -1.61
N THR A 28 2.45 6.26 -2.41
CA THR A 28 1.92 6.28 -3.77
C THR A 28 0.43 5.91 -3.83
N ALA A 29 -0.31 6.50 -4.79
CA ALA A 29 -1.76 6.29 -5.00
C ALA A 29 -2.58 6.50 -3.72
N ALA A 30 -2.41 7.65 -3.08
CA ALA A 30 -3.01 7.95 -1.78
C ALA A 30 -4.12 9.02 -1.82
N ALA A 31 -4.58 9.44 -3.01
CA ALA A 31 -5.60 10.48 -3.17
C ALA A 31 -7.05 9.94 -3.25
N GLY A 32 -7.29 8.73 -2.80
CA GLY A 32 -8.63 8.14 -2.82
C GLY A 32 -9.21 7.88 -1.44
N ALA A 33 -10.24 7.05 -1.37
CA ALA A 33 -10.83 6.55 -0.12
C ALA A 33 -10.32 5.13 0.25
N GLY A 34 -9.20 4.69 -0.38
CA GLY A 34 -8.65 3.36 -0.22
C GLY A 34 -7.54 3.27 0.82
N ILE A 35 -6.81 2.15 0.76
CA ILE A 35 -5.72 1.82 1.69
C ILE A 35 -4.65 2.92 1.73
N GLY A 36 -4.29 3.52 0.57
CA GLY A 36 -3.27 4.57 0.51
C GLY A 36 -3.64 5.82 1.32
N PHE A 37 -4.88 6.30 1.21
CA PHE A 37 -5.34 7.44 2.01
C PHE A 37 -5.41 7.07 3.51
N ALA A 38 -5.90 5.87 3.84
CA ALA A 38 -5.94 5.40 5.22
C ALA A 38 -4.53 5.28 5.82
N ALA A 39 -3.56 4.82 5.03
CA ALA A 39 -2.15 4.77 5.44
C ALA A 39 -1.56 6.18 5.64
N ALA A 40 -1.88 7.13 4.75
CA ALA A 40 -1.45 8.52 4.87
C ALA A 40 -1.98 9.16 6.15
N ARG A 41 -3.29 9.04 6.40
CA ARG A 41 -3.93 9.50 7.62
C ARG A 41 -3.30 8.85 8.84
N ARG A 42 -3.14 7.52 8.83
CA ARG A 42 -2.56 6.80 9.96
C ARG A 42 -1.11 7.22 10.24
N CYS A 43 -0.28 7.43 9.21
CA CYS A 43 1.09 7.92 9.40
C CYS A 43 1.11 9.30 10.09
N ALA A 44 0.18 10.20 9.74
CA ALA A 44 0.07 11.50 10.39
C ALA A 44 -0.37 11.37 11.85
N GLU A 45 -1.36 10.53 12.14
CA GLU A 45 -1.83 10.25 13.51
C GLU A 45 -0.76 9.57 14.38
N GLU A 46 0.19 8.86 13.76
CA GLU A 46 1.34 8.25 14.44
C GLU A 46 2.56 9.19 14.55
N GLY A 47 2.36 10.49 14.34
CA GLY A 47 3.35 11.51 14.63
C GLY A 47 4.44 11.68 13.56
N CYS A 48 4.20 11.30 12.30
CA CYS A 48 5.16 11.62 11.26
C CYS A 48 5.33 13.15 11.15
N ARG A 49 6.57 13.60 10.92
CA ARG A 49 6.88 15.05 10.87
C ARG A 49 6.46 15.71 9.56
N ALA A 50 6.44 14.93 8.47
CA ALA A 50 6.08 15.39 7.14
C ALA A 50 5.62 14.22 6.28
N LEU A 51 4.70 14.48 5.37
CA LEU A 51 4.05 13.47 4.51
C LEU A 51 4.00 13.98 3.08
N MET A 52 4.40 13.14 2.13
CA MET A 52 4.09 13.34 0.72
C MET A 52 3.18 12.22 0.24
N ILE A 53 2.10 12.58 -0.43
CA ILE A 53 1.22 11.66 -1.14
C ILE A 53 1.30 11.89 -2.64
N SER A 54 1.19 10.83 -3.43
CA SER A 54 1.09 10.95 -4.88
C SER A 54 -0.13 10.23 -5.44
N ASP A 55 -0.59 10.70 -6.59
CA ASP A 55 -1.66 10.10 -7.38
C ASP A 55 -1.54 10.56 -8.84
N ILE A 56 -2.27 9.90 -9.75
CA ILE A 56 -2.36 10.32 -11.16
C ILE A 56 -3.46 11.37 -11.40
N HIS A 57 -4.31 11.64 -10.44
CA HIS A 57 -5.47 12.52 -10.58
C HIS A 57 -5.26 13.84 -9.83
N PRO A 58 -5.02 14.98 -10.52
CA PRO A 58 -4.66 16.22 -9.87
C PRO A 58 -5.71 16.71 -8.87
N LYS A 59 -6.96 16.81 -9.28
CA LYS A 59 -8.04 17.29 -8.41
C LYS A 59 -8.21 16.44 -7.13
N ARG A 60 -8.19 15.11 -7.28
CA ARG A 60 -8.29 14.22 -6.10
C ARG A 60 -7.08 14.33 -5.19
N LEU A 61 -5.90 14.60 -5.75
CA LEU A 61 -4.67 14.79 -4.98
C LEU A 61 -4.76 16.03 -4.12
N ASP A 62 -5.18 17.16 -4.70
CA ASP A 62 -5.37 18.41 -3.97
C ASP A 62 -6.41 18.27 -2.85
N GLU A 63 -7.58 17.68 -3.18
CA GLU A 63 -8.64 17.39 -2.20
C GLU A 63 -8.14 16.48 -1.05
N ALA A 64 -7.31 15.49 -1.35
CA ALA A 64 -6.75 14.56 -0.36
C ALA A 64 -5.74 15.26 0.57
N VAL A 65 -4.90 16.14 0.05
CA VAL A 65 -3.95 16.92 0.85
C VAL A 65 -4.70 17.80 1.85
N GLU A 66 -5.69 18.57 1.38
CA GLU A 66 -6.48 19.44 2.24
C GLU A 66 -7.28 18.66 3.29
N ARG A 67 -7.85 17.54 2.89
CA ARG A 67 -8.59 16.65 3.79
C ARG A 67 -7.67 16.06 4.88
N LEU A 68 -6.48 15.60 4.52
CA LEU A 68 -5.51 15.07 5.50
C LEU A 68 -5.07 16.15 6.49
N ARG A 69 -4.80 17.38 6.02
CA ARG A 69 -4.47 18.51 6.90
C ARG A 69 -5.60 18.80 7.90
N ALA A 70 -6.84 18.82 7.42
CA ALA A 70 -8.01 19.08 8.24
C ALA A 70 -8.27 17.98 9.28
N GLU A 71 -8.13 16.70 8.88
CA GLU A 71 -8.42 15.56 9.75
C GLU A 71 -7.32 15.28 10.78
N THR A 72 -6.05 15.56 10.45
CA THR A 72 -4.91 15.17 11.30
C THR A 72 -4.21 16.33 11.98
N GLY A 73 -4.43 17.56 11.51
CA GLY A 73 -3.71 18.74 11.99
C GLY A 73 -2.28 18.88 11.47
N LEU A 74 -1.72 17.87 10.81
CA LEU A 74 -0.38 17.93 10.23
C LEU A 74 -0.37 18.89 9.04
N GLN A 75 0.40 19.98 9.13
CA GLN A 75 0.48 20.98 8.05
C GLN A 75 1.50 20.63 6.98
N ALA A 76 2.56 19.90 7.33
CA ALA A 76 3.63 19.49 6.42
C ALA A 76 3.18 18.28 5.55
N ILE A 77 2.09 18.47 4.78
CA ILE A 77 1.57 17.49 3.82
C ILE A 77 1.70 18.05 2.41
N HIS A 78 2.35 17.31 1.54
CA HIS A 78 2.61 17.66 0.16
C HIS A 78 1.95 16.69 -0.81
N GLY A 79 1.50 17.18 -1.95
CA GLY A 79 0.96 16.39 -3.05
C GLY A 79 1.85 16.50 -4.28
N GLN A 80 2.17 15.36 -4.91
CA GLN A 80 2.92 15.33 -6.17
C GLN A 80 2.27 14.37 -7.15
N LEU A 81 1.97 14.84 -8.36
CA LEU A 81 1.45 13.98 -9.43
C LEU A 81 2.50 12.95 -9.85
N CYS A 82 2.08 11.70 -9.98
CA CYS A 82 2.94 10.64 -10.47
C CYS A 82 2.12 9.47 -11.02
N ASP A 83 2.38 9.12 -12.27
CA ASP A 83 2.07 7.81 -12.81
C ASP A 83 3.28 6.90 -12.58
N VAL A 84 3.12 5.87 -11.76
CA VAL A 84 4.22 4.93 -11.42
C VAL A 84 4.65 4.05 -12.62
N SER A 85 3.88 4.06 -13.70
CA SER A 85 4.26 3.42 -14.96
C SER A 85 5.24 4.26 -15.79
N ASP A 86 5.43 5.53 -15.43
CA ASP A 86 6.37 6.47 -16.09
C ASP A 86 7.62 6.68 -15.21
N GLU A 87 8.76 6.21 -15.69
CA GLU A 87 10.05 6.32 -15.00
C GLU A 87 10.48 7.78 -14.72
N ALA A 88 10.19 8.70 -15.63
CA ALA A 88 10.56 10.11 -15.45
C ALA A 88 9.74 10.75 -14.33
N GLN A 89 8.44 10.44 -14.26
CA GLN A 89 7.57 10.91 -13.18
C GLN A 89 7.94 10.29 -11.82
N VAL A 90 8.33 9.01 -11.79
CA VAL A 90 8.83 8.35 -10.57
C VAL A 90 10.07 9.05 -10.05
N ARG A 91 11.06 9.35 -10.91
CA ARG A 91 12.27 10.08 -10.51
C ARG A 91 11.95 11.48 -10.02
N ALA A 92 11.05 12.18 -10.69
CA ALA A 92 10.60 13.51 -10.27
C ALA A 92 9.91 13.49 -8.91
N LEU A 93 9.04 12.49 -8.66
CA LEU A 93 8.39 12.29 -7.36
C LEU A 93 9.42 12.06 -6.25
N VAL A 94 10.39 11.17 -6.46
CA VAL A 94 11.42 10.88 -5.45
C VAL A 94 12.27 12.13 -5.17
N ALA A 95 12.69 12.87 -6.21
CA ALA A 95 13.44 14.10 -6.02
C ALA A 95 12.65 15.15 -5.22
N ALA A 96 11.37 15.36 -5.57
CA ALA A 96 10.50 16.29 -4.86
C ALA A 96 10.27 15.86 -3.39
N ALA A 97 10.16 14.54 -3.13
CA ALA A 97 10.02 14.03 -1.78
C ALA A 97 11.29 14.24 -0.95
N GLU A 98 12.47 13.96 -1.50
CA GLU A 98 13.74 14.18 -0.82
C GLU A 98 13.96 15.65 -0.45
N GLU A 99 13.57 16.57 -1.33
CA GLU A 99 13.64 18.01 -1.09
C GLU A 99 12.61 18.47 -0.04
N ALA A 100 11.31 18.23 -0.29
CA ALA A 100 10.22 18.75 0.53
C ALA A 100 10.19 18.13 1.93
N LEU A 101 10.58 16.86 2.06
CA LEU A 101 10.61 16.13 3.34
C LEU A 101 11.97 16.21 4.05
N SER A 102 12.98 16.86 3.46
CA SER A 102 14.37 16.85 3.95
C SER A 102 14.86 15.41 4.21
N GLY A 103 14.66 14.58 3.19
CA GLY A 103 14.92 13.14 3.21
C GLY A 103 13.69 12.29 3.59
N THR A 104 13.51 11.16 2.92
CA THR A 104 12.37 10.25 3.10
C THR A 104 12.76 9.04 3.96
N ASP A 105 12.18 8.92 5.14
CA ASP A 105 12.45 7.80 6.07
C ASP A 105 11.62 6.56 5.73
N VAL A 106 10.39 6.75 5.21
CA VAL A 106 9.45 5.67 4.91
C VAL A 106 8.89 5.84 3.50
N LEU A 107 8.92 4.78 2.71
CA LEU A 107 8.21 4.67 1.43
C LEU A 107 7.11 3.61 1.55
N ILE A 108 5.86 3.97 1.25
CA ILE A 108 4.76 3.02 1.11
C ILE A 108 4.37 2.92 -0.36
N ASN A 109 4.72 1.81 -0.99
CA ASN A 109 4.33 1.48 -2.36
C ASN A 109 2.91 0.91 -2.36
N ASN A 110 1.92 1.78 -2.51
CA ASN A 110 0.52 1.39 -2.50
C ASN A 110 -0.11 1.39 -3.89
N ALA A 111 0.49 2.04 -4.88
CA ALA A 111 -0.03 2.06 -6.24
C ALA A 111 -0.22 0.64 -6.78
N GLY A 112 -1.38 0.40 -7.39
CA GLY A 112 -1.71 -0.87 -8.00
C GLY A 112 -3.02 -0.80 -8.77
N LEU A 113 -3.13 -1.64 -9.77
CA LEU A 113 -4.30 -1.79 -10.62
C LEU A 113 -4.71 -3.26 -10.63
N GLY A 114 -5.98 -3.53 -10.32
CA GLY A 114 -6.63 -4.80 -10.52
C GLY A 114 -7.50 -4.78 -11.77
N GLY A 115 -8.11 -5.90 -12.06
CA GLY A 115 -9.08 -6.07 -13.13
C GLY A 115 -9.74 -7.42 -13.00
N SER A 116 -10.78 -7.71 -13.79
CA SER A 116 -11.42 -9.02 -13.87
C SER A 116 -11.55 -9.40 -15.33
N ARG A 117 -10.79 -10.41 -15.76
CA ARG A 117 -10.78 -10.89 -17.13
C ARG A 117 -10.43 -12.38 -17.17
N ARG A 118 -11.20 -13.17 -17.93
CA ARG A 118 -10.85 -14.56 -18.19
C ARG A 118 -9.54 -14.62 -18.96
N LEU A 119 -8.70 -15.59 -18.64
CA LEU A 119 -7.38 -15.71 -19.27
C LEU A 119 -7.44 -15.75 -20.80
N VAL A 120 -8.43 -16.46 -21.34
CA VAL A 120 -8.60 -16.60 -22.80
C VAL A 120 -9.14 -15.34 -23.50
N ASP A 121 -9.67 -14.40 -22.74
CA ASP A 121 -10.25 -13.15 -23.24
C ASP A 121 -9.36 -11.92 -22.92
N MET A 122 -8.23 -12.14 -22.22
CA MET A 122 -7.29 -11.09 -21.82
C MET A 122 -6.31 -10.81 -22.96
N ASP A 123 -6.21 -9.56 -23.37
CA ASP A 123 -5.21 -9.14 -24.34
C ASP A 123 -3.88 -8.74 -23.66
N ASP A 124 -2.82 -8.65 -24.48
CA ASP A 124 -1.48 -8.30 -24.00
C ASP A 124 -1.40 -6.88 -23.41
N ALA A 125 -2.26 -5.96 -23.86
CA ALA A 125 -2.29 -4.60 -23.36
C ALA A 125 -2.87 -4.54 -21.93
N GLU A 126 -3.96 -5.28 -21.68
CA GLU A 126 -4.55 -5.41 -20.34
C GLU A 126 -3.58 -6.11 -19.37
N TRP A 127 -2.97 -7.22 -19.80
CA TRP A 127 -1.94 -7.91 -19.04
C TRP A 127 -0.78 -6.97 -18.68
N SER A 128 -0.19 -6.34 -19.69
CA SER A 128 0.97 -5.48 -19.53
C SER A 128 0.69 -4.28 -18.64
N ARG A 129 -0.48 -3.68 -18.76
CA ARG A 129 -0.90 -2.55 -17.95
C ARG A 129 -0.97 -2.89 -16.45
N VAL A 130 -1.55 -4.06 -16.11
CA VAL A 130 -1.64 -4.49 -14.71
C VAL A 130 -0.26 -4.80 -14.14
N ILE A 131 0.59 -5.50 -14.90
CA ILE A 131 1.97 -5.80 -14.51
C ILE A 131 2.77 -4.50 -14.35
N ASP A 132 2.66 -3.57 -15.31
CA ASP A 132 3.46 -2.35 -15.31
C ASP A 132 3.12 -1.43 -14.12
N ILE A 133 1.84 -1.25 -13.81
CA ILE A 133 1.43 -0.42 -12.66
C ILE A 133 1.70 -1.15 -11.33
N SER A 134 1.31 -2.42 -11.21
CA SER A 134 1.28 -3.09 -9.89
C SER A 134 2.63 -3.69 -9.48
N LEU A 135 3.43 -4.15 -10.43
CA LEU A 135 4.75 -4.75 -10.17
C LEU A 135 5.89 -3.83 -10.58
N THR A 136 5.93 -3.42 -11.86
CA THR A 136 7.02 -2.60 -12.37
C THR A 136 7.03 -1.21 -11.73
N GLY A 137 5.87 -0.63 -11.42
CA GLY A 137 5.76 0.62 -10.66
C GLY A 137 6.35 0.51 -9.25
N THR A 138 6.05 -0.58 -8.53
CA THR A 138 6.67 -0.86 -7.22
C THR A 138 8.20 -1.00 -7.34
N PHE A 139 8.67 -1.70 -8.38
CA PHE A 139 10.10 -1.81 -8.67
C PHE A 139 10.73 -0.45 -8.95
N ARG A 140 10.13 0.38 -9.83
CA ARG A 140 10.64 1.72 -10.17
C ARG A 140 10.77 2.60 -8.93
N MET A 141 9.72 2.67 -8.10
CA MET A 141 9.72 3.45 -6.87
C MET A 141 10.78 2.98 -5.88
N THR A 142 10.87 1.67 -5.66
CA THR A 142 11.89 1.07 -4.77
C THR A 142 13.29 1.38 -5.28
N ARG A 143 13.57 1.15 -6.57
CA ARG A 143 14.86 1.43 -7.20
C ARG A 143 15.25 2.91 -7.12
N ALA A 144 14.30 3.82 -7.29
CA ALA A 144 14.57 5.26 -7.23
C ALA A 144 14.83 5.75 -5.80
N MET A 145 14.09 5.23 -4.80
CA MET A 145 14.21 5.66 -3.41
C MET A 145 15.40 5.01 -2.67
N LEU A 146 15.69 3.75 -2.96
CA LEU A 146 16.66 2.97 -2.20
C LEU A 146 18.06 3.62 -2.10
N PRO A 147 18.67 4.21 -3.14
CA PRO A 147 19.95 4.88 -3.04
C PRO A 147 20.00 6.02 -2.00
N HIS A 148 18.90 6.76 -1.86
CA HIS A 148 18.79 7.85 -0.87
C HIS A 148 18.74 7.30 0.56
N MET A 149 17.99 6.21 0.79
CA MET A 149 17.93 5.53 2.08
C MET A 149 19.27 4.87 2.42
N GLN A 150 19.94 4.24 1.44
CA GLN A 150 21.27 3.63 1.61
C GLN A 150 22.32 4.66 2.01
N ALA A 151 22.34 5.83 1.36
CA ALA A 151 23.27 6.93 1.70
C ALA A 151 23.10 7.39 3.16
N ARG A 152 21.88 7.41 3.68
CA ARG A 152 21.57 7.76 5.07
C ARG A 152 21.69 6.57 6.04
N ARG A 153 21.90 5.36 5.53
CA ARG A 153 21.95 4.09 6.27
C ARG A 153 20.72 3.86 7.17
N ARG A 154 19.58 4.31 6.72
CA ARG A 154 18.28 4.12 7.39
C ARG A 154 17.12 4.28 6.41
N GLY A 155 16.07 3.51 6.63
CA GLY A 155 14.83 3.62 5.87
C GLY A 155 13.94 2.39 6.06
N ALA A 156 12.67 2.55 5.75
CA ALA A 156 11.72 1.46 5.69
C ALA A 156 10.86 1.58 4.41
N ILE A 157 10.77 0.48 3.66
CA ILE A 157 9.90 0.37 2.49
C ILE A 157 8.82 -0.65 2.81
N VAL A 158 7.56 -0.29 2.60
CA VAL A 158 6.41 -1.19 2.77
C VAL A 158 5.67 -1.31 1.44
N ASN A 159 5.63 -2.51 0.90
CA ASN A 159 4.97 -2.81 -0.37
C ASN A 159 3.55 -3.34 -0.14
N ASN A 160 2.59 -2.85 -0.90
CA ASN A 160 1.21 -3.36 -0.88
C ASN A 160 1.07 -4.50 -1.87
N ALA A 161 1.25 -5.74 -1.41
CA ALA A 161 0.98 -6.97 -2.15
C ALA A 161 -0.53 -7.32 -2.14
N SER A 162 -0.88 -8.58 -2.07
CA SER A 162 -2.25 -9.10 -1.89
C SER A 162 -2.19 -10.59 -1.55
N VAL A 163 -3.17 -11.12 -0.82
CA VAL A 163 -3.32 -12.58 -0.65
C VAL A 163 -3.43 -13.31 -1.99
N LEU A 164 -3.83 -12.65 -3.07
CA LEU A 164 -3.85 -13.22 -4.42
C LEU A 164 -2.45 -13.50 -4.99
N GLY A 165 -1.39 -13.03 -4.36
CA GLY A 165 -0.03 -13.49 -4.65
C GLY A 165 0.24 -14.92 -4.19
N TRP A 166 -0.59 -15.48 -3.28
CA TRP A 166 -0.53 -16.86 -2.80
C TRP A 166 -1.75 -17.68 -3.22
N ARG A 167 -2.92 -17.03 -3.36
CA ARG A 167 -4.22 -17.70 -3.59
C ARG A 167 -4.66 -17.55 -5.03
N ALA A 168 -5.42 -18.55 -5.50
CA ALA A 168 -6.06 -18.49 -6.81
C ALA A 168 -7.43 -17.81 -6.71
N GLN A 169 -7.74 -16.96 -7.69
CA GLN A 169 -9.07 -16.44 -7.94
C GLN A 169 -9.31 -16.39 -9.45
N LYS A 170 -10.51 -16.79 -9.88
CA LYS A 170 -10.90 -16.70 -11.29
C LYS A 170 -10.75 -15.26 -11.79
N GLU A 171 -10.34 -15.11 -13.06
CA GLU A 171 -10.23 -13.82 -13.75
C GLU A 171 -9.18 -12.85 -13.20
N GLN A 172 -8.24 -13.34 -12.34
CA GLN A 172 -7.24 -12.52 -11.67
C GLN A 172 -5.80 -12.88 -12.06
N SER A 173 -5.58 -13.58 -13.18
CA SER A 173 -4.25 -14.11 -13.52
C SER A 173 -3.16 -13.05 -13.60
N HIS A 174 -3.42 -11.90 -14.23
CA HIS A 174 -2.50 -10.77 -14.33
C HIS A 174 -2.20 -10.13 -12.96
N TYR A 175 -3.26 -9.89 -12.17
CA TYR A 175 -3.12 -9.27 -10.85
C TYR A 175 -2.41 -10.19 -9.86
N ALA A 176 -2.77 -11.48 -9.84
CA ALA A 176 -2.12 -12.48 -9.00
C ALA A 176 -0.63 -12.61 -9.36
N ALA A 177 -0.28 -12.65 -10.64
CA ALA A 177 1.11 -12.67 -11.11
C ALA A 177 1.88 -11.42 -10.65
N ALA A 178 1.28 -10.22 -10.80
CA ALA A 178 1.89 -8.98 -10.35
C ALA A 178 2.12 -8.98 -8.83
N LYS A 179 1.14 -9.41 -8.03
CA LYS A 179 1.24 -9.40 -6.57
C LYS A 179 2.17 -10.48 -6.03
N ALA A 180 2.25 -11.64 -6.67
CA ALA A 180 3.30 -12.64 -6.41
C ALA A 180 4.70 -12.08 -6.74
N GLY A 181 4.83 -11.35 -7.85
CA GLY A 181 6.05 -10.63 -8.21
C GLY A 181 6.46 -9.60 -7.18
N VAL A 182 5.52 -8.81 -6.62
CA VAL A 182 5.80 -7.85 -5.53
C VAL A 182 6.34 -8.56 -4.29
N MET A 183 5.79 -9.73 -3.92
CA MET A 183 6.30 -10.51 -2.79
C MET A 183 7.74 -11.00 -3.04
N ALA A 184 8.04 -11.47 -4.25
CA ALA A 184 9.38 -11.89 -4.62
C ALA A 184 10.36 -10.71 -4.65
N LEU A 185 9.96 -9.58 -5.25
CA LEU A 185 10.73 -8.34 -5.26
C LEU A 185 11.06 -7.88 -3.83
N THR A 186 10.08 -7.92 -2.92
CA THR A 186 10.25 -7.56 -1.50
C THR A 186 11.36 -8.39 -0.86
N ARG A 187 11.31 -9.72 -1.01
CA ARG A 187 12.30 -10.63 -0.40
C ARG A 187 13.71 -10.39 -0.95
N CYS A 188 13.84 -10.27 -2.27
CA CYS A 188 15.16 -10.10 -2.89
C CYS A 188 15.77 -8.73 -2.58
N SER A 189 14.99 -7.65 -2.76
CA SER A 189 15.49 -6.29 -2.49
C SER A 189 15.78 -6.03 -1.01
N ALA A 190 15.08 -6.73 -0.10
CA ALA A 190 15.34 -6.66 1.33
C ALA A 190 16.74 -7.18 1.70
N MET A 191 17.22 -8.23 1.05
CA MET A 191 18.58 -8.76 1.30
C MET A 191 19.64 -7.74 0.89
N GLU A 192 19.47 -7.08 -0.26
CA GLU A 192 20.38 -6.03 -0.73
C GLU A 192 20.34 -4.77 0.14
N ALA A 193 19.14 -4.40 0.62
CA ALA A 193 18.92 -3.22 1.43
C ALA A 193 19.45 -3.36 2.87
N ALA A 194 19.44 -4.58 3.41
CA ALA A 194 19.84 -4.87 4.79
C ALA A 194 21.29 -4.49 5.10
N GLU A 195 22.19 -4.58 4.11
CA GLU A 195 23.60 -4.17 4.23
C GLU A 195 23.76 -2.69 4.60
N PHE A 196 22.75 -1.88 4.32
CA PHE A 196 22.70 -0.46 4.58
C PHE A 196 21.74 -0.08 5.72
N GLY A 197 21.22 -1.05 6.46
CA GLY A 197 20.27 -0.78 7.55
C GLY A 197 18.88 -0.36 7.07
N VAL A 198 18.52 -0.65 5.81
CA VAL A 198 17.21 -0.36 5.24
C VAL A 198 16.36 -1.63 5.27
N ARG A 199 15.12 -1.52 5.73
CA ARG A 199 14.17 -2.64 5.78
C ARG A 199 13.16 -2.55 4.65
N ILE A 200 12.84 -3.68 4.03
CA ILE A 200 11.81 -3.76 2.99
C ILE A 200 10.88 -4.92 3.34
N ASN A 201 9.61 -4.62 3.58
CA ASN A 201 8.58 -5.60 3.88
C ASN A 201 7.34 -5.39 3.02
N ALA A 202 6.40 -6.30 3.06
CA ALA A 202 5.12 -6.17 2.39
C ALA A 202 3.95 -6.54 3.29
N VAL A 203 2.80 -5.93 3.04
CA VAL A 203 1.50 -6.41 3.51
C VAL A 203 0.80 -7.15 2.37
N ALA A 204 0.05 -8.19 2.69
CA ALA A 204 -0.78 -8.92 1.75
C ALA A 204 -2.25 -8.90 2.23
N PRO A 205 -3.00 -7.82 1.91
CA PRO A 205 -4.39 -7.72 2.29
C PRO A 205 -5.26 -8.76 1.58
N SER A 206 -6.30 -9.24 2.26
CA SER A 206 -7.45 -9.86 1.63
C SER A 206 -8.43 -8.77 1.15
N ILE A 207 -9.74 -9.00 1.22
CA ILE A 207 -10.69 -7.98 0.81
C ILE A 207 -10.75 -6.83 1.83
N ALA A 208 -10.37 -5.63 1.40
CA ALA A 208 -10.56 -4.39 2.15
C ALA A 208 -11.54 -3.49 1.39
N LEU A 209 -12.72 -3.23 1.96
CA LEU A 209 -13.77 -2.49 1.26
C LEU A 209 -13.49 -1.00 1.25
N HIS A 210 -13.53 -0.43 0.06
CA HIS A 210 -13.47 1.02 -0.18
C HIS A 210 -14.31 1.40 -1.40
N ASP A 211 -14.62 2.67 -1.53
CA ASP A 211 -15.58 3.16 -2.54
C ASP A 211 -15.19 2.84 -3.99
N PHE A 212 -13.91 2.83 -4.31
CA PHE A 212 -13.47 2.44 -5.65
C PHE A 212 -13.75 0.96 -5.92
N LEU A 213 -13.46 0.08 -4.96
CA LEU A 213 -13.73 -1.36 -5.10
C LEU A 213 -15.23 -1.63 -5.21
N LYS A 214 -16.06 -0.93 -4.41
CA LYS A 214 -17.53 -1.02 -4.49
C LYS A 214 -18.08 -0.60 -5.85
N LYS A 215 -17.40 0.33 -6.54
CA LYS A 215 -17.80 0.78 -7.89
C LYS A 215 -17.26 -0.10 -9.01
N SER A 216 -16.15 -0.81 -8.79
CA SER A 216 -15.45 -1.59 -9.83
C SER A 216 -15.75 -3.09 -9.82
N ALA A 217 -16.38 -3.61 -8.75
CA ALA A 217 -16.73 -5.03 -8.65
C ALA A 217 -18.22 -5.21 -8.34
N PRO A 218 -18.84 -6.31 -8.83
CA PRO A 218 -20.24 -6.63 -8.54
C PRO A 218 -20.49 -6.79 -7.03
N ALA A 219 -21.59 -6.21 -6.53
CA ALA A 219 -21.93 -6.25 -5.09
C ALA A 219 -22.03 -7.68 -4.55
N ASP A 220 -22.61 -8.61 -5.32
CA ASP A 220 -22.71 -10.02 -4.92
C ASP A 220 -21.33 -10.69 -4.79
N LEU A 221 -20.39 -10.36 -5.66
CA LEU A 221 -19.01 -10.86 -5.53
C LEU A 221 -18.36 -10.34 -4.25
N LEU A 222 -18.49 -9.05 -3.97
CA LEU A 222 -17.94 -8.43 -2.76
C LEU A 222 -18.55 -9.05 -1.49
N ARG A 223 -19.85 -9.30 -1.49
CA ARG A 223 -20.54 -10.00 -0.41
C ARG A 223 -20.00 -11.42 -0.23
N GLN A 224 -19.93 -12.21 -1.28
CA GLN A 224 -19.39 -13.59 -1.23
C GLN A 224 -17.94 -13.63 -0.74
N LEU A 225 -17.09 -12.70 -1.16
CA LEU A 225 -15.71 -12.61 -0.70
C LEU A 225 -15.64 -12.25 0.79
N SER A 226 -16.50 -11.33 1.25
CA SER A 226 -16.58 -10.95 2.67
C SER A 226 -17.08 -12.11 3.56
N GLU A 227 -18.10 -12.84 3.10
CA GLU A 227 -18.65 -14.00 3.81
C GLU A 227 -17.65 -15.17 3.93
N ARG A 228 -16.66 -15.24 3.04
CA ARG A 228 -15.58 -16.25 3.10
C ARG A 228 -14.49 -15.91 4.11
N GLU A 229 -14.38 -14.65 4.50
CA GLU A 229 -13.46 -14.27 5.58
C GLU A 229 -13.94 -14.89 6.91
N ALA A 230 -13.02 -15.32 7.78
CA ALA A 230 -13.37 -15.99 9.04
C ALA A 230 -14.20 -15.10 9.98
N PHE A 231 -14.03 -13.77 9.86
CA PHE A 231 -14.87 -12.82 10.62
C PHE A 231 -16.20 -12.49 9.93
N GLY A 232 -16.52 -13.09 8.77
CA GLY A 232 -17.74 -12.84 8.00
C GLY A 232 -17.83 -11.41 7.45
N ARG A 233 -16.75 -10.66 7.47
CA ARG A 233 -16.65 -9.29 6.95
C ARG A 233 -15.35 -9.03 6.21
N ALA A 234 -15.35 -8.04 5.35
CA ALA A 234 -14.13 -7.48 4.80
C ALA A 234 -13.36 -6.69 5.89
N ALA A 235 -12.06 -6.49 5.66
CA ALA A 235 -11.28 -5.57 6.45
C ALA A 235 -11.68 -4.11 6.15
N GLU A 236 -11.59 -3.27 7.16
CA GLU A 236 -11.54 -1.83 6.97
C GLU A 236 -10.17 -1.41 6.44
N VAL A 237 -10.12 -0.37 5.62
CA VAL A 237 -8.85 0.09 5.03
C VAL A 237 -7.82 0.50 6.09
N TRP A 238 -8.28 0.99 7.24
CA TRP A 238 -7.40 1.36 8.35
C TRP A 238 -6.81 0.14 9.08
N GLU A 239 -7.47 -1.02 9.06
CA GLU A 239 -6.89 -2.26 9.62
C GLU A 239 -5.64 -2.67 8.81
N VAL A 240 -5.64 -2.45 7.48
CA VAL A 240 -4.45 -2.64 6.64
C VAL A 240 -3.40 -1.57 6.91
N ALA A 241 -3.81 -0.31 7.03
CA ALA A 241 -2.92 0.81 7.30
C ALA A 241 -2.15 0.64 8.63
N ASN A 242 -2.78 0.10 9.67
CA ASN A 242 -2.13 -0.20 10.94
C ASN A 242 -0.93 -1.14 10.79
N VAL A 243 -1.08 -2.19 9.98
CA VAL A 243 0.02 -3.15 9.72
C VAL A 243 1.12 -2.51 8.87
N MET A 244 0.76 -1.64 7.91
CA MET A 244 1.76 -0.89 7.14
C MET A 244 2.59 0.02 8.05
N VAL A 245 1.96 0.75 8.96
CA VAL A 245 2.65 1.62 9.92
C VAL A 245 3.50 0.82 10.89
N PHE A 246 3.02 -0.30 11.41
CA PHE A 246 3.82 -1.22 12.21
C PHE A 246 5.11 -1.64 11.47
N LEU A 247 5.01 -2.09 10.22
CA LEU A 247 6.18 -2.48 9.42
C LEU A 247 7.12 -1.30 9.11
N ALA A 248 6.59 -0.09 8.99
CA ALA A 248 7.36 1.12 8.79
C ALA A 248 8.10 1.59 10.06
N SER A 249 7.58 1.26 11.24
CA SER A 249 8.07 1.70 12.55
C SER A 249 9.26 0.87 13.07
N ASP A 250 9.88 1.36 14.15
CA ASP A 250 10.96 0.65 14.83
C ASP A 250 10.48 -0.59 15.60
N TYR A 251 9.16 -0.76 15.80
CA TYR A 251 8.59 -2.00 16.34
C TYR A 251 8.86 -3.21 15.44
N ALA A 252 9.09 -2.99 14.14
CA ALA A 252 9.48 -4.01 13.18
C ALA A 252 11.00 -4.00 12.88
N SER A 253 11.84 -3.51 13.80
CA SER A 253 13.29 -3.30 13.57
C SER A 253 14.06 -4.56 13.19
N TYR A 254 13.59 -5.74 13.56
CA TYR A 254 14.19 -7.03 13.19
C TYR A 254 13.50 -7.72 12.01
N MET A 255 12.57 -7.03 11.34
CA MET A 255 11.80 -7.60 10.22
C MET A 255 12.25 -6.97 8.89
N THR A 256 12.73 -7.80 7.98
CA THR A 256 13.00 -7.43 6.59
C THR A 256 12.80 -8.63 5.68
N GLY A 257 12.27 -8.42 4.48
CA GLY A 257 11.94 -9.49 3.53
C GLY A 257 10.62 -10.21 3.85
N GLU A 258 9.87 -9.76 4.85
CA GLU A 258 8.64 -10.40 5.28
C GLU A 258 7.43 -9.94 4.45
N VAL A 259 6.48 -10.86 4.27
CA VAL A 259 5.17 -10.59 3.67
C VAL A 259 4.10 -10.97 4.67
N LEU A 260 3.48 -9.97 5.29
CA LEU A 260 2.47 -10.20 6.33
C LEU A 260 1.07 -10.23 5.73
N PRO A 261 0.31 -11.33 5.88
CA PRO A 261 -1.10 -11.34 5.51
C PRO A 261 -1.90 -10.43 6.44
N VAL A 262 -2.74 -9.57 5.86
CA VAL A 262 -3.77 -8.82 6.57
C VAL A 262 -5.12 -9.42 6.14
N SER A 263 -5.44 -10.54 6.73
CA SER A 263 -6.55 -11.40 6.30
C SER A 263 -7.05 -12.23 7.49
N SER A 264 -8.34 -12.45 7.56
CA SER A 264 -8.93 -13.38 8.51
C SER A 264 -9.14 -14.79 7.94
N GLN A 265 -8.71 -15.02 6.71
CA GLN A 265 -8.67 -16.38 6.13
C GLN A 265 -7.28 -17.01 6.36
N ARG A 266 -7.24 -18.34 6.31
CA ARG A 266 -5.95 -19.04 6.22
C ARG A 266 -5.27 -18.76 4.88
N ALA A 267 -3.98 -18.50 4.92
CA ALA A 267 -3.14 -18.37 3.74
C ALA A 267 -3.02 -19.70 2.99
#